data_21c11cb129b8507b7ccfcf74c39f4133
#
_entry.id   21c11cb129b8507b7ccfcf74c39f4133
#
_cell.length_a   1.000
_cell.length_b   1.000
_cell.length_c   1.000
_cell.angle_alpha   90.00
_cell.angle_beta   90.00
_cell.angle_gamma   90.00
#
_symmetry.space_group_name_H-M   'P 1'
#
loop_
_entity.id
_entity.type
_entity.pdbx_description
1 polymer ?
#
loop_
_entity_poly.entity_id
_entity_poly.type
_entity_poly.pdbx_seq_one_letter_code
_entity_poly.pdbx_strand_id
1 'polypeptide(L)'
;MKKVLLFDLDQTILNRNESLIKFLNWQVNFFKLVPQELKESFIKSFIKLDNNGSVWKDIVYDQLIKDFNIKGYDTNELLQSYINNFNKFSTAFENAQKTIQNLHAQGYTLGLVSNGKTPFQEHNFYALGITDYFSTIVISEAIGLRKPDPAIYLYTCTQLGCNPSDCIFIGDNPKADIEGAKKVGMQTIFFHPTLTLEHPLSDASIHHYDELEETIKRLVTNPLY
;
A
#
# COMPACT_ATOMS: atom_id res chain seq x y z
N MET A 1 -23.01 -15.84 4.65
CA MET A 1 -22.08 -15.19 5.60
C MET A 1 -21.58 -13.91 4.99
N LYS A 2 -21.40 -12.87 5.80
CA LYS A 2 -20.88 -11.58 5.32
C LYS A 2 -19.40 -11.76 5.05
N LYS A 3 -18.93 -11.65 3.81
CA LYS A 3 -17.52 -11.78 3.48
C LYS A 3 -16.79 -10.49 3.83
N VAL A 4 -15.58 -10.64 4.37
CA VAL A 4 -14.70 -9.56 4.75
C VAL A 4 -13.58 -9.43 3.71
N LEU A 5 -13.32 -8.23 3.24
CA LEU A 5 -12.25 -7.93 2.31
C LEU A 5 -11.17 -7.11 3.02
N LEU A 6 -9.97 -7.66 3.08
CA LEU A 6 -8.83 -7.01 3.68
C LEU A 6 -7.88 -6.55 2.57
N PHE A 7 -7.46 -5.30 2.64
CA PHE A 7 -6.59 -4.70 1.65
C PHE A 7 -5.26 -4.29 2.26
N ASP A 8 -4.19 -4.52 1.53
CA ASP A 8 -2.96 -3.75 1.71
C ASP A 8 -3.13 -2.33 1.16
N LEU A 9 -2.20 -1.43 1.49
CA LEU A 9 -2.24 -0.04 1.03
C LEU A 9 -1.27 0.21 -0.13
N ASP A 10 0.04 0.12 0.14
CA ASP A 10 1.10 0.52 -0.79
C ASP A 10 1.15 -0.43 -1.99
N GLN A 11 1.13 0.09 -3.22
CA GLN A 11 1.08 -0.69 -4.47
C GLN A 11 -0.14 -1.62 -4.58
N THR A 12 -1.09 -1.50 -3.68
CA THR A 12 -2.40 -2.18 -3.76
C THR A 12 -3.51 -1.16 -4.00
N ILE A 13 -3.94 -0.36 -3.02
CA ILE A 13 -4.90 0.74 -3.23
C ILE A 13 -4.16 1.99 -3.68
N LEU A 14 -3.11 2.37 -2.94
CA LEU A 14 -2.26 3.51 -3.24
C LEU A 14 -1.25 3.13 -4.33
N ASN A 15 -1.31 3.79 -5.47
CA ASN A 15 -0.24 3.77 -6.47
C ASN A 15 0.97 4.56 -5.92
N ARG A 16 1.70 3.89 -5.01
CA ARG A 16 2.81 4.52 -4.28
C ARG A 16 3.91 5.02 -5.22
N ASN A 17 4.18 4.29 -6.30
CA ASN A 17 5.22 4.68 -7.25
C ASN A 17 4.87 5.99 -7.96
N GLU A 18 3.65 6.13 -8.43
CA GLU A 18 3.17 7.36 -9.05
C GLU A 18 3.13 8.52 -8.04
N SER A 19 2.62 8.26 -6.83
CA SER A 19 2.59 9.21 -5.73
C SER A 19 3.99 9.71 -5.37
N LEU A 20 4.96 8.80 -5.30
CA LEU A 20 6.35 9.14 -5.02
C LEU A 20 6.97 10.00 -6.11
N ILE A 21 6.75 9.67 -7.37
CA ILE A 21 7.25 10.46 -8.51
C ILE A 21 6.65 11.87 -8.47
N LYS A 22 5.34 12.02 -8.22
CA LYS A 22 4.66 13.32 -8.09
C LYS A 22 5.26 14.13 -6.94
N PHE A 23 5.41 13.51 -5.79
CA PHE A 23 6.01 14.14 -4.61
C PHE A 23 7.46 14.59 -4.89
N LEU A 24 8.30 13.73 -5.44
CA LEU A 24 9.70 14.06 -5.73
C LEU A 24 9.82 15.19 -6.74
N ASN A 25 8.98 15.21 -7.77
CA ASN A 25 8.93 16.32 -8.71
C ASN A 25 8.62 17.65 -8.04
N TRP A 26 7.67 17.63 -7.10
CA TRP A 26 7.36 18.81 -6.29
C TRP A 26 8.52 19.19 -5.36
N GLN A 27 9.06 18.24 -4.62
CA GLN A 27 10.11 18.49 -3.63
C GLN A 27 11.38 19.06 -4.26
N VAL A 28 11.83 18.45 -5.37
CA VAL A 28 13.03 18.94 -6.10
C VAL A 28 12.84 20.38 -6.59
N ASN A 29 11.67 20.70 -7.14
CA ASN A 29 11.38 22.05 -7.62
C ASN A 29 11.21 23.06 -6.49
N PHE A 30 10.49 22.69 -5.43
CA PHE A 30 10.18 23.58 -4.31
C PHE A 30 11.45 23.98 -3.54
N PHE A 31 12.30 23.01 -3.24
CA PHE A 31 13.53 23.23 -2.51
C PHE A 31 14.73 23.55 -3.43
N LYS A 32 14.56 23.48 -4.76
CA LYS A 32 15.65 23.64 -5.74
C LYS A 32 16.86 22.77 -5.42
N LEU A 33 16.60 21.48 -5.09
CA LEU A 33 17.60 20.56 -4.55
C LEU A 33 18.76 20.31 -5.49
N VAL A 34 18.49 20.28 -6.78
CA VAL A 34 19.48 20.07 -7.84
C VAL A 34 19.14 20.94 -9.06
N PRO A 35 20.13 21.24 -9.95
CA PRO A 35 19.88 21.84 -11.25
C PRO A 35 18.90 21.02 -12.09
N GLN A 36 18.19 21.67 -13.00
CA GLN A 36 17.11 21.03 -13.79
C GLN A 36 17.59 19.82 -14.60
N GLU A 37 18.82 19.86 -15.10
CA GLU A 37 19.46 18.77 -15.86
C GLU A 37 19.74 17.52 -14.99
N LEU A 38 19.83 17.65 -13.68
CA LEU A 38 20.05 16.54 -12.74
C LEU A 38 18.76 16.01 -12.10
N LYS A 39 17.63 16.66 -12.33
CA LYS A 39 16.36 16.32 -11.68
C LYS A 39 15.95 14.85 -11.92
N GLU A 40 15.98 14.39 -13.16
CA GLU A 40 15.64 12.99 -13.46
C GLU A 40 16.61 12.01 -12.81
N SER A 41 17.89 12.32 -12.79
CA SER A 41 18.91 11.50 -12.17
C SER A 41 18.69 11.41 -10.65
N PHE A 42 18.34 12.52 -10.01
CA PHE A 42 18.00 12.56 -8.59
C PHE A 42 16.78 11.66 -8.29
N ILE A 43 15.68 11.81 -9.05
CA ILE A 43 14.47 11.01 -8.87
C ILE A 43 14.75 9.51 -9.06
N LYS A 44 15.49 9.13 -10.09
CA LYS A 44 15.90 7.74 -10.34
C LYS A 44 16.75 7.18 -9.19
N SER A 45 17.69 7.97 -8.69
CA SER A 45 18.52 7.59 -7.54
C SER A 45 17.71 7.42 -6.27
N PHE A 46 16.77 8.32 -6.00
CA PHE A 46 15.83 8.20 -4.88
C PHE A 46 15.05 6.89 -4.94
N ILE A 47 14.39 6.61 -6.07
CA ILE A 47 13.58 5.39 -6.26
C ILE A 47 14.42 4.13 -6.06
N LYS A 48 15.66 4.12 -6.59
CA LYS A 48 16.60 3.01 -6.40
C LYS A 48 16.95 2.80 -4.93
N LEU A 49 17.30 3.87 -4.20
CA LEU A 49 17.65 3.82 -2.78
C LEU A 49 16.47 3.49 -1.88
N ASP A 50 15.27 3.97 -2.23
CA ASP A 50 14.01 3.69 -1.54
C ASP A 50 13.67 2.20 -1.51
N ASN A 51 14.10 1.47 -2.53
CA ASN A 51 13.92 0.03 -2.65
C ASN A 51 12.47 -0.41 -2.33
N ASN A 52 11.52 0.11 -3.10
CA ASN A 52 10.07 -0.13 -2.94
C ASN A 52 9.56 0.16 -1.50
N GLY A 53 10.07 1.20 -0.87
CA GLY A 53 9.66 1.60 0.48
C GLY A 53 10.32 0.84 1.62
N SER A 54 11.16 -0.14 1.34
CA SER A 54 11.83 -0.95 2.36
C SER A 54 12.93 -0.19 3.11
N VAL A 55 13.51 0.85 2.50
CA VAL A 55 14.51 1.73 3.12
C VAL A 55 13.83 3.02 3.62
N TRP A 56 14.02 3.36 4.90
CA TRP A 56 13.44 4.58 5.44
C TRP A 56 14.18 5.82 4.92
N LYS A 57 13.49 6.94 4.84
CA LYS A 57 13.88 8.10 4.03
C LYS A 57 15.04 8.91 4.62
N ASP A 58 15.34 8.77 5.91
CA ASP A 58 16.56 9.33 6.50
C ASP A 58 17.83 8.80 5.81
N ILE A 59 17.91 7.48 5.62
CA ILE A 59 19.03 6.82 4.92
C ILE A 59 19.07 7.26 3.45
N VAL A 60 17.91 7.33 2.80
CA VAL A 60 17.82 7.75 1.40
C VAL A 60 18.30 9.19 1.22
N TYR A 61 17.81 10.12 2.05
CA TYR A 61 18.20 11.53 1.95
C TYR A 61 19.67 11.74 2.33
N ASP A 62 20.16 11.05 3.37
CA ASP A 62 21.58 11.14 3.76
C ASP A 62 22.51 10.78 2.59
N GLN A 63 22.18 9.73 1.85
CA GLN A 63 22.95 9.32 0.68
C GLN A 63 22.80 10.32 -0.48
N LEU A 64 21.59 10.79 -0.78
CA LEU A 64 21.35 11.71 -1.89
C LEU A 64 22.00 13.09 -1.67
N ILE A 65 22.01 13.59 -0.42
CA ILE A 65 22.70 14.85 -0.09
C ILE A 65 24.19 14.75 -0.44
N LYS A 66 24.82 13.61 -0.17
CA LYS A 66 26.23 13.36 -0.51
C LYS A 66 26.44 13.22 -2.02
N ASP A 67 25.64 12.37 -2.66
CA ASP A 67 25.79 12.02 -4.08
C ASP A 67 25.57 13.23 -5.02
N PHE A 68 24.62 14.10 -4.67
CA PHE A 68 24.27 15.28 -5.45
C PHE A 68 24.87 16.58 -4.88
N ASN A 69 25.69 16.50 -3.82
CA ASN A 69 26.30 17.65 -3.15
C ASN A 69 25.29 18.76 -2.81
N ILE A 70 24.12 18.35 -2.28
CA ILE A 70 23.02 19.27 -1.94
C ILE A 70 23.50 20.21 -0.83
N LYS A 71 23.24 21.52 -1.00
CA LYS A 71 23.60 22.56 -0.04
C LYS A 71 22.33 23.24 0.49
N GLY A 72 22.40 23.68 1.74
CA GLY A 72 21.34 24.47 2.38
C GLY A 72 20.20 23.67 2.99
N TYR A 73 20.22 22.34 2.88
CA TYR A 73 19.25 21.44 3.51
C TYR A 73 19.95 20.24 4.12
N ASP A 74 19.48 19.81 5.28
CA ASP A 74 19.92 18.59 5.92
C ASP A 74 18.93 17.42 5.72
N THR A 75 19.36 16.24 6.17
CA THR A 75 18.55 15.01 6.07
C THR A 75 17.22 15.13 6.79
N ASN A 76 17.19 15.78 7.97
CA ASN A 76 15.98 15.90 8.75
C ASN A 76 14.97 16.84 8.10
N GLU A 77 15.40 17.96 7.53
CA GLU A 77 14.53 18.90 6.81
C GLU A 77 13.84 18.23 5.63
N LEU A 78 14.58 17.47 4.83
CA LEU A 78 14.02 16.73 3.69
C LEU A 78 13.11 15.58 4.12
N LEU A 79 13.48 14.87 5.20
CA LEU A 79 12.64 13.84 5.80
C LEU A 79 11.31 14.41 6.33
N GLN A 80 11.36 15.53 7.07
CA GLN A 80 10.14 16.19 7.55
C GLN A 80 9.27 16.67 6.40
N SER A 81 9.88 17.19 5.34
CA SER A 81 9.15 17.53 4.12
C SER A 81 8.44 16.32 3.52
N TYR A 82 9.09 15.16 3.47
CA TYR A 82 8.49 13.91 3.02
C TYR A 82 7.31 13.50 3.90
N ILE A 83 7.51 13.42 5.20
CA ILE A 83 6.49 12.98 6.16
C ILE A 83 5.24 13.88 6.12
N ASN A 84 5.44 15.21 6.02
CA ASN A 84 4.36 16.19 6.12
C ASN A 84 3.64 16.48 4.79
N ASN A 85 4.19 16.06 3.66
CA ASN A 85 3.63 16.45 2.36
C ASN A 85 3.36 15.29 1.40
N PHE A 86 3.88 14.08 1.64
CA PHE A 86 3.71 12.96 0.72
C PHE A 86 2.22 12.66 0.46
N ASN A 87 1.40 12.70 1.51
CA ASN A 87 -0.04 12.44 1.42
C ASN A 87 -0.78 13.37 0.43
N LYS A 88 -0.28 14.58 0.20
CA LYS A 88 -0.85 15.53 -0.79
C LYS A 88 -0.72 15.05 -2.24
N PHE A 89 0.12 14.05 -2.47
CA PHE A 89 0.40 13.46 -3.78
C PHE A 89 -0.12 12.02 -3.86
N SER A 90 -0.76 11.52 -2.79
CA SER A 90 -1.34 10.18 -2.76
C SER A 90 -2.38 10.01 -3.87
N THR A 91 -2.15 9.01 -4.71
CA THR A 91 -2.98 8.69 -5.88
C THR A 91 -3.36 7.21 -5.79
N ALA A 92 -4.64 6.90 -5.88
CA ALA A 92 -5.10 5.52 -5.98
C ALA A 92 -4.81 4.93 -7.36
N PHE A 93 -4.74 3.60 -7.46
CA PHE A 93 -4.81 2.94 -8.77
C PHE A 93 -6.12 3.28 -9.48
N GLU A 94 -6.08 3.23 -10.81
CA GLU A 94 -7.26 3.48 -11.65
C GLU A 94 -8.42 2.59 -11.21
N ASN A 95 -9.62 3.16 -11.12
CA ASN A 95 -10.86 2.52 -10.66
C ASN A 95 -10.87 1.97 -9.22
N ALA A 96 -9.76 2.02 -8.46
CA ALA A 96 -9.71 1.48 -7.10
C ALA A 96 -10.77 2.11 -6.18
N GLN A 97 -10.88 3.43 -6.16
CA GLN A 97 -11.84 4.14 -5.31
C GLN A 97 -13.28 3.74 -5.63
N LYS A 98 -13.63 3.69 -6.93
CA LYS A 98 -14.98 3.31 -7.39
C LYS A 98 -15.30 1.86 -7.04
N THR A 99 -14.37 0.94 -7.27
CA THR A 99 -14.55 -0.48 -6.95
C THR A 99 -14.71 -0.70 -5.44
N ILE A 100 -13.93 -0.03 -4.60
CA ILE A 100 -14.06 -0.07 -3.14
C ILE A 100 -15.44 0.44 -2.69
N GLN A 101 -15.91 1.56 -3.25
CA GLN A 101 -17.25 2.09 -2.99
C GLN A 101 -18.35 1.08 -3.36
N ASN A 102 -18.24 0.46 -4.54
CA ASN A 102 -19.19 -0.56 -5.00
C ASN A 102 -19.22 -1.79 -4.07
N LEU A 103 -18.04 -2.29 -3.66
CA LEU A 103 -17.94 -3.42 -2.74
C LEU A 103 -18.58 -3.11 -1.38
N HIS A 104 -18.34 -1.92 -0.84
CA HIS A 104 -19.02 -1.48 0.38
C HIS A 104 -20.56 -1.42 0.18
N ALA A 105 -21.04 -0.85 -0.93
CA ALA A 105 -22.47 -0.77 -1.25
C ALA A 105 -23.12 -2.16 -1.44
N GLN A 106 -22.34 -3.16 -1.88
CA GLN A 106 -22.78 -4.57 -1.96
C GLN A 106 -22.81 -5.27 -0.59
N GLY A 107 -22.40 -4.58 0.48
CA GLY A 107 -22.49 -5.07 1.86
C GLY A 107 -21.27 -5.87 2.32
N TYR A 108 -20.15 -5.84 1.59
CA TYR A 108 -18.87 -6.36 2.11
C TYR A 108 -18.37 -5.49 3.28
N THR A 109 -17.76 -6.13 4.27
CA THR A 109 -17.02 -5.43 5.31
C THR A 109 -15.59 -5.23 4.84
N LEU A 110 -15.08 -4.00 4.87
CA LEU A 110 -13.74 -3.68 4.37
C LEU A 110 -12.79 -3.37 5.52
N GLY A 111 -11.54 -3.83 5.45
CA GLY A 111 -10.47 -3.51 6.38
C GLY A 111 -9.16 -3.23 5.66
N LEU A 112 -8.37 -2.31 6.23
CA LEU A 112 -7.02 -2.00 5.78
C LEU A 112 -6.00 -2.67 6.72
N VAL A 113 -4.98 -3.31 6.15
CA VAL A 113 -3.85 -3.90 6.90
C VAL A 113 -2.55 -3.54 6.20
N SER A 114 -1.86 -2.52 6.71
CA SER A 114 -0.66 -2.00 6.07
C SER A 114 0.58 -2.11 6.96
N ASN A 115 1.70 -2.53 6.35
CA ASN A 115 3.00 -2.43 6.98
C ASN A 115 3.55 -1.02 6.80
N GLY A 116 3.75 -0.30 7.89
CA GLY A 116 4.31 1.04 7.80
C GLY A 116 4.33 1.78 9.13
N LYS A 117 4.66 3.06 9.05
CA LYS A 117 4.76 3.95 10.21
C LYS A 117 3.47 4.74 10.39
N THR A 118 3.08 4.90 11.66
CA THR A 118 1.97 5.77 12.08
C THR A 118 2.51 7.17 12.45
N PRO A 119 1.82 8.28 12.17
CA PRO A 119 0.56 8.40 11.42
C PRO A 119 0.75 8.55 9.89
N PHE A 120 1.94 8.26 9.36
CA PHE A 120 2.26 8.48 7.94
C PHE A 120 1.36 7.66 7.00
N GLN A 121 1.17 6.36 7.29
CA GLN A 121 0.32 5.48 6.47
C GLN A 121 -1.15 5.89 6.55
N GLU A 122 -1.63 6.26 7.73
CA GLU A 122 -3.01 6.75 7.89
C GLU A 122 -3.25 8.01 7.07
N HIS A 123 -2.33 8.98 7.10
CA HIS A 123 -2.46 10.21 6.32
C HIS A 123 -2.50 9.94 4.82
N ASN A 124 -1.68 9.00 4.33
CA ASN A 124 -1.69 8.61 2.93
C ASN A 124 -3.01 7.94 2.55
N PHE A 125 -3.55 7.08 3.41
CA PHE A 125 -4.83 6.43 3.19
C PHE A 125 -6.00 7.43 3.24
N TYR A 126 -6.03 8.33 4.23
CA TYR A 126 -7.06 9.36 4.35
C TYR A 126 -7.11 10.28 3.12
N ALA A 127 -5.95 10.60 2.55
CA ALA A 127 -5.86 11.42 1.34
C ALA A 127 -6.53 10.78 0.11
N LEU A 128 -6.78 9.46 0.12
CA LEU A 128 -7.49 8.77 -0.96
C LEU A 128 -9.02 8.98 -0.90
N GLY A 129 -9.58 9.54 0.18
CA GLY A 129 -11.01 9.85 0.29
C GLY A 129 -11.95 8.65 0.33
N ILE A 130 -11.46 7.50 0.79
CA ILE A 130 -12.23 6.23 0.87
C ILE A 130 -12.33 5.67 2.28
N THR A 131 -11.86 6.40 3.27
CA THR A 131 -11.77 5.95 4.67
C THR A 131 -13.12 5.50 5.23
N ASP A 132 -14.20 6.21 4.90
CA ASP A 132 -15.55 5.97 5.42
C ASP A 132 -16.13 4.60 5.00
N TYR A 133 -15.53 3.95 4.00
CA TYR A 133 -15.92 2.62 3.57
C TYR A 133 -15.27 1.49 4.37
N PHE A 134 -14.25 1.80 5.20
CA PHE A 134 -13.46 0.82 5.93
C PHE A 134 -13.89 0.74 7.39
N SER A 135 -14.20 -0.46 7.84
CA SER A 135 -14.60 -0.74 9.23
C SER A 135 -13.40 -0.81 10.20
N THR A 136 -12.19 -1.05 9.69
CA THR A 136 -10.96 -1.05 10.49
C THR A 136 -9.76 -0.63 9.64
N ILE A 137 -8.80 0.01 10.32
CA ILE A 137 -7.51 0.42 9.73
C ILE A 137 -6.43 -0.07 10.69
N VAL A 138 -5.61 -1.00 10.23
CA VAL A 138 -4.53 -1.62 11.01
C VAL A 138 -3.19 -1.25 10.40
N ILE A 139 -2.41 -0.44 11.12
CA ILE A 139 -1.03 -0.09 10.74
C ILE A 139 -0.07 -0.82 11.67
N SER A 140 0.92 -1.49 11.09
CA SER A 140 1.82 -2.39 11.80
C SER A 140 2.55 -1.75 12.98
N GLU A 141 3.03 -0.51 12.84
CA GLU A 141 3.74 0.19 13.91
C GLU A 141 2.82 0.52 15.10
N ALA A 142 1.55 0.90 14.82
CA ALA A 142 0.60 1.29 15.87
C ALA A 142 0.28 0.15 16.83
N ILE A 143 0.36 -1.09 16.37
CA ILE A 143 -0.01 -2.28 17.15
C ILE A 143 1.18 -3.20 17.48
N GLY A 144 2.38 -2.88 16.97
CA GLY A 144 3.58 -3.70 17.16
C GLY A 144 3.57 -5.07 16.47
N LEU A 145 2.66 -5.28 15.50
CA LEU A 145 2.54 -6.50 14.70
C LEU A 145 2.77 -6.17 13.23
N ARG A 146 3.37 -7.10 12.46
CA ARG A 146 3.75 -6.82 11.08
C ARG A 146 3.51 -8.03 10.18
N LYS A 147 2.93 -7.85 9.00
CA LYS A 147 2.88 -8.87 7.94
C LYS A 147 4.31 -9.31 7.56
N PRO A 148 4.60 -10.59 7.37
CA PRO A 148 3.72 -11.75 7.27
C PRO A 148 3.47 -12.49 8.60
N ASP A 149 3.67 -11.91 9.77
CA ASP A 149 3.36 -12.55 11.04
C ASP A 149 1.86 -12.87 11.11
N PRO A 150 1.45 -14.12 11.39
CA PRO A 150 0.05 -14.50 11.58
C PRO A 150 -0.73 -13.61 12.55
N ALA A 151 -0.07 -13.07 13.57
CA ALA A 151 -0.70 -12.28 14.62
C ALA A 151 -1.43 -11.03 14.10
N ILE A 152 -0.92 -10.35 13.05
CA ILE A 152 -1.56 -9.14 12.52
C ILE A 152 -2.90 -9.46 11.83
N TYR A 153 -2.99 -10.57 11.10
CA TYR A 153 -4.23 -10.99 10.43
C TYR A 153 -5.27 -11.44 11.45
N LEU A 154 -4.86 -12.22 12.46
CA LEU A 154 -5.75 -12.66 13.55
C LEU A 154 -6.24 -11.49 14.39
N TYR A 155 -5.36 -10.52 14.69
CA TYR A 155 -5.74 -9.27 15.34
C TYR A 155 -6.83 -8.54 14.53
N THR A 156 -6.63 -8.40 13.21
CA THR A 156 -7.59 -7.73 12.32
C THR A 156 -8.94 -8.46 12.31
N CYS A 157 -8.93 -9.80 12.23
CA CYS A 157 -10.14 -10.61 12.33
C CYS A 157 -10.88 -10.39 13.65
N THR A 158 -10.15 -10.31 14.76
CA THR A 158 -10.72 -10.03 16.09
C THR A 158 -11.40 -8.66 16.13
N GLN A 159 -10.77 -7.61 15.56
CA GLN A 159 -11.36 -6.27 15.46
C GLN A 159 -12.66 -6.25 14.65
N LEU A 160 -12.77 -7.10 13.63
CA LEU A 160 -13.93 -7.20 12.74
C LEU A 160 -14.97 -8.23 13.20
N GLY A 161 -14.68 -9.02 14.23
CA GLY A 161 -15.57 -10.08 14.72
C GLY A 161 -15.81 -11.19 13.70
N CYS A 162 -14.78 -11.59 12.92
CA CYS A 162 -14.87 -12.59 11.87
C CYS A 162 -13.79 -13.67 12.02
N ASN A 163 -13.94 -14.80 11.29
CA ASN A 163 -12.91 -15.81 11.18
C ASN A 163 -12.02 -15.55 9.96
N PRO A 164 -10.75 -15.97 9.97
CA PRO A 164 -9.88 -15.86 8.79
C PRO A 164 -10.49 -16.50 7.52
N SER A 165 -11.18 -17.62 7.65
CA SER A 165 -11.88 -18.30 6.53
C SER A 165 -12.99 -17.47 5.88
N ASP A 166 -13.49 -16.43 6.57
CA ASP A 166 -14.49 -15.50 6.04
C ASP A 166 -13.84 -14.34 5.26
N CYS A 167 -12.50 -14.26 5.27
CA CYS A 167 -11.75 -13.15 4.72
C CYS A 167 -11.12 -13.47 3.37
N ILE A 168 -11.10 -12.46 2.49
CA ILE A 168 -10.26 -12.43 1.29
C ILE A 168 -9.26 -11.29 1.50
N PHE A 169 -7.96 -11.60 1.42
CA PHE A 169 -6.89 -10.60 1.48
C PHE A 169 -6.45 -10.20 0.08
N ILE A 170 -6.40 -8.92 -0.21
CA ILE A 170 -6.00 -8.35 -1.49
C ILE A 170 -4.69 -7.57 -1.28
N GLY A 171 -3.62 -7.91 -2.01
CA GLY A 171 -2.34 -7.23 -1.87
C GLY A 171 -1.35 -7.56 -2.97
N ASP A 172 -0.26 -6.78 -3.02
CA ASP A 172 0.78 -6.88 -4.05
C ASP A 172 2.03 -7.65 -3.61
N ASN A 173 2.20 -7.86 -2.30
CA ASN A 173 3.42 -8.48 -1.78
C ASN A 173 3.25 -9.99 -1.61
N PRO A 174 4.01 -10.83 -2.41
CA PRO A 174 3.90 -12.28 -2.36
C PRO A 174 4.02 -12.86 -0.95
N LYS A 175 5.00 -12.39 -0.18
CA LYS A 175 5.29 -12.91 1.15
C LYS A 175 4.36 -12.33 2.22
N ALA A 176 4.20 -10.99 2.23
CA ALA A 176 3.43 -10.33 3.26
C ALA A 176 1.92 -10.51 3.07
N ASP A 177 1.39 -10.42 1.85
CA ASP A 177 -0.05 -10.37 1.62
C ASP A 177 -0.62 -11.73 1.24
N ILE A 178 0.14 -12.53 0.49
CA ILE A 178 -0.35 -13.82 0.00
C ILE A 178 0.04 -14.94 0.96
N GLU A 179 1.34 -15.22 1.12
CA GLU A 179 1.78 -16.31 1.99
C GLU A 179 1.36 -16.10 3.45
N GLY A 180 1.45 -14.84 3.95
CA GLY A 180 1.09 -14.52 5.32
C GLY A 180 -0.41 -14.74 5.61
N ALA A 181 -1.29 -14.25 4.73
CA ALA A 181 -2.73 -14.44 4.86
C ALA A 181 -3.16 -15.90 4.68
N LYS A 182 -2.53 -16.62 3.74
CA LYS A 182 -2.79 -18.07 3.55
C LYS A 182 -2.46 -18.89 4.80
N LYS A 183 -1.41 -18.55 5.54
CA LYS A 183 -1.02 -19.28 6.78
C LYS A 183 -2.10 -19.27 7.86
N VAL A 184 -2.98 -18.26 7.86
CA VAL A 184 -4.10 -18.18 8.81
C VAL A 184 -5.42 -18.67 8.21
N GLY A 185 -5.43 -19.17 6.98
CA GLY A 185 -6.61 -19.74 6.32
C GLY A 185 -7.48 -18.73 5.57
N MET A 186 -6.95 -17.55 5.23
CA MET A 186 -7.64 -16.59 4.36
C MET A 186 -7.55 -17.02 2.89
N GLN A 187 -8.55 -16.64 2.10
CA GLN A 187 -8.42 -16.58 0.64
C GLN A 187 -7.59 -15.35 0.25
N THR A 188 -6.94 -15.38 -0.91
CA THR A 188 -6.05 -14.31 -1.33
C THR A 188 -6.24 -13.94 -2.80
N ILE A 189 -6.15 -12.64 -3.09
CA ILE A 189 -6.09 -12.10 -4.46
C ILE A 189 -4.78 -11.33 -4.57
N PHE A 190 -3.92 -11.77 -5.50
CA PHE A 190 -2.68 -11.08 -5.81
C PHE A 190 -2.95 -9.97 -6.82
N PHE A 191 -2.66 -8.73 -6.44
CA PHE A 191 -2.76 -7.56 -7.32
C PHE A 191 -1.39 -7.18 -7.86
N HIS A 192 -1.23 -7.18 -9.19
CA HIS A 192 0.01 -6.71 -9.79
C HIS A 192 -0.20 -6.08 -11.18
N PRO A 193 -0.21 -4.74 -11.28
CA PRO A 193 -0.63 -4.03 -12.49
C PRO A 193 0.30 -4.20 -13.70
N THR A 194 1.53 -4.68 -13.50
CA THR A 194 2.55 -4.78 -14.56
C THR A 194 2.98 -6.22 -14.87
N LEU A 195 2.56 -7.20 -14.09
CA LEU A 195 2.89 -8.61 -14.32
C LEU A 195 1.69 -9.34 -14.90
N THR A 196 1.96 -10.14 -15.94
CA THR A 196 0.99 -11.07 -16.53
C THR A 196 1.04 -12.46 -15.91
N LEU A 197 1.88 -12.64 -14.87
CA LEU A 197 2.06 -13.94 -14.21
C LEU A 197 1.15 -14.02 -12.97
N GLU A 198 0.44 -15.16 -12.88
CA GLU A 198 -0.30 -15.52 -11.67
C GLU A 198 0.66 -15.87 -10.54
N HIS A 199 0.33 -15.50 -9.33
CA HIS A 199 1.10 -15.94 -8.16
C HIS A 199 0.66 -17.35 -7.77
N PRO A 200 1.59 -18.34 -7.70
CA PRO A 200 1.22 -19.75 -7.58
C PRO A 200 0.50 -20.13 -6.28
N LEU A 201 0.59 -19.30 -5.25
CA LEU A 201 -0.07 -19.52 -3.95
C LEU A 201 -1.35 -18.70 -3.76
N SER A 202 -1.62 -17.72 -4.61
CA SER A 202 -2.86 -16.95 -4.52
C SER A 202 -4.04 -17.75 -5.07
N ASP A 203 -5.24 -17.49 -4.53
CA ASP A 203 -6.46 -18.11 -5.05
C ASP A 203 -6.93 -17.45 -6.35
N ALA A 204 -6.51 -16.21 -6.59
CA ALA A 204 -6.66 -15.50 -7.85
C ALA A 204 -5.60 -14.41 -7.99
N SER A 205 -5.40 -13.93 -9.23
CA SER A 205 -4.60 -12.74 -9.54
C SER A 205 -5.43 -11.78 -10.38
N ILE A 206 -5.20 -10.49 -10.18
CA ILE A 206 -5.79 -9.40 -10.97
C ILE A 206 -4.72 -8.37 -11.34
N HIS A 207 -4.93 -7.69 -12.46
CA HIS A 207 -4.03 -6.65 -12.96
C HIS A 207 -4.67 -5.27 -12.97
N HIS A 208 -6.02 -5.22 -12.95
CA HIS A 208 -6.81 -4.01 -12.91
C HIS A 208 -7.94 -4.14 -11.89
N TYR A 209 -8.34 -3.03 -11.29
CA TYR A 209 -9.44 -3.01 -10.32
C TYR A 209 -10.80 -3.39 -10.93
N ASP A 210 -10.97 -3.23 -12.24
CA ASP A 210 -12.18 -3.66 -12.95
C ASP A 210 -12.42 -5.18 -12.88
N GLU A 211 -11.37 -5.97 -12.63
CA GLU A 211 -11.43 -7.42 -12.48
C GLU A 211 -11.85 -7.86 -11.06
N LEU A 212 -11.74 -6.96 -10.06
CA LEU A 212 -11.80 -7.33 -8.65
C LEU A 212 -13.18 -7.83 -8.24
N GLU A 213 -14.26 -7.13 -8.61
CA GLU A 213 -15.61 -7.50 -8.21
C GLU A 213 -16.02 -8.90 -8.72
N GLU A 214 -15.71 -9.21 -9.98
CA GLU A 214 -16.01 -10.51 -10.56
C GLU A 214 -15.14 -11.62 -9.95
N THR A 215 -13.88 -11.32 -9.70
CA THR A 215 -12.96 -12.26 -9.03
C THR A 215 -13.43 -12.59 -7.62
N ILE A 216 -13.86 -11.59 -6.84
CA ILE A 216 -14.43 -11.82 -5.50
C ILE A 216 -15.69 -12.68 -5.60
N LYS A 217 -16.62 -12.39 -6.51
CA LYS A 217 -17.84 -13.19 -6.70
C LYS A 217 -17.51 -14.65 -6.97
N ARG A 218 -16.56 -14.92 -7.85
CA ARG A 218 -16.12 -16.29 -8.17
C ARG A 218 -15.57 -17.02 -6.94
N LEU A 219 -14.73 -16.36 -6.13
CA LEU A 219 -14.16 -16.96 -4.91
C LEU A 219 -15.20 -17.20 -3.82
N VAL A 220 -16.25 -16.36 -3.75
CA VAL A 220 -17.33 -16.50 -2.78
C VAL A 220 -18.30 -17.62 -3.17
N THR A 221 -18.59 -17.78 -4.48
CA THR A 221 -19.55 -18.78 -4.98
C THR A 221 -18.95 -20.16 -5.14
N ASN A 222 -17.67 -20.26 -5.46
CA ASN A 222 -16.93 -21.53 -5.63
C ASN A 222 -15.72 -21.54 -4.70
N PRO A 223 -15.91 -21.70 -3.36
CA PRO A 223 -14.77 -21.82 -2.47
C PRO A 223 -13.95 -23.05 -2.88
N LEU A 224 -12.67 -22.82 -3.21
CA LEU A 224 -11.73 -23.91 -3.45
C LEU A 224 -11.61 -24.69 -2.14
N TYR A 225 -11.89 -26.01 -2.18
CA TYR A 225 -11.82 -26.93 -1.04
C TYR A 225 -10.39 -27.07 -0.53
#